data_f941fb7a56329b941cc27506c6060c88
#
_entry.id   f941fb7a56329b941cc27506c6060c88
#
_cell.length_a   1.000
_cell.length_b   1.000
_cell.length_c   1.000
_cell.angle_alpha   90.00
_cell.angle_beta   90.00
_cell.angle_gamma   90.00
#
_symmetry.space_group_name_H-M   'P 1'
#
loop_
_entity.id
_entity.type
_entity.pdbx_description
1 polymer ?
#
loop_
_entity_poly.entity_id
_entity_poly.type
_entity_poly.pdbx_seq_one_letter_code
_entity_poly.pdbx_strand_id
1 'polypeptide(L)'
;MPFSSDSGKAHIQKLLEKINPKTVLDVGAGCGTYADKFKKPKQIWTAIEIWPANVTKYKLAEKYNRVITMDVRTAVIESHDVVIFGDVLEHMPKEDAKELLARARAVCKNVIVSIPLGHYPQDEYDGNPHEKHITNNWTLEDLIATFGSPTNLSIDNEIAVLWYCKLKIAVYAISKNEEQFVKRFCESAKGADIILIADTGSTDHTVIEGRANGAVVHEICVVPWRFDMARDTALCLLPADIDVCISLDLDEELQDGWRDEIERVWKADTTRLRYKFDWGAGIAFFYEKIHARKGYRWHHPCHEYPVPDKRLTEVWAHTDMLLVIHKPDPTKSRGQYMDLLQLAVDEDPRCPRNAFYYARELTFNRRWQDAIHALNKYLAMPEATWINERAYAMRLLSQSFAELNDTNMALLWARKACAEAPNTREVWCELAMFHYRLSEWEGCFYAANQALQITNKELVYTMDPSVWGEKPHDLLAIAAYHIGMQHQAIKHGEIAVSLAPTDQRLQTNLQYYKGELNGTESNRTN
;
A
#
# COMPACT_ATOMS: atom_id res chain seq x y z
N MET A 1 -0.99 -35.69 -27.29
CA MET A 1 0.04 -35.81 -28.34
C MET A 1 1.31 -35.12 -27.83
N PRO A 2 2.52 -35.65 -28.04
CA PRO A 2 3.75 -35.03 -27.52
C PRO A 2 4.10 -33.71 -28.21
N PHE A 3 3.14 -33.11 -28.87
CA PHE A 3 3.23 -31.83 -29.57
C PHE A 3 2.33 -30.80 -28.89
N SER A 4 2.94 -29.79 -28.30
CA SER A 4 2.18 -28.65 -27.74
C SER A 4 1.50 -27.84 -28.85
N SER A 5 0.29 -27.33 -28.57
CA SER A 5 -0.40 -26.33 -29.41
C SER A 5 0.51 -25.15 -29.74
N ASP A 6 0.37 -24.54 -30.93
CA ASP A 6 1.04 -23.28 -31.25
C ASP A 6 0.44 -22.07 -30.48
N SER A 7 -0.81 -22.19 -30.01
CA SER A 7 -1.46 -21.18 -29.20
C SER A 7 -0.70 -20.92 -27.90
N GLY A 8 -0.62 -19.66 -27.50
CA GLY A 8 0.14 -19.20 -26.34
C GLY A 8 1.66 -19.09 -26.53
N LYS A 9 2.25 -19.72 -27.55
CA LYS A 9 3.72 -19.73 -27.75
C LYS A 9 4.30 -18.34 -28.00
N ALA A 10 3.59 -17.48 -28.73
CA ALA A 10 4.02 -16.09 -28.96
C ALA A 10 4.10 -15.30 -27.64
N HIS A 11 3.21 -15.58 -26.68
CA HIS A 11 3.25 -14.96 -25.37
C HIS A 11 4.42 -15.49 -24.54
N ILE A 12 4.65 -16.81 -24.53
CA ILE A 12 5.79 -17.44 -23.85
C ILE A 12 7.11 -16.88 -24.40
N GLN A 13 7.23 -16.69 -25.72
CA GLN A 13 8.40 -16.06 -26.33
C GLN A 13 8.66 -14.66 -25.74
N LYS A 14 7.64 -13.81 -25.68
CA LYS A 14 7.76 -12.47 -25.09
C LYS A 14 8.19 -12.52 -23.62
N LEU A 15 7.67 -13.47 -22.84
CA LEU A 15 8.08 -13.67 -21.45
C LEU A 15 9.55 -14.08 -21.36
N LEU A 16 10.00 -15.05 -22.16
CA LEU A 16 11.39 -15.49 -22.19
C LEU A 16 12.34 -14.39 -22.67
N GLU A 17 11.92 -13.55 -23.61
CA GLU A 17 12.69 -12.36 -24.04
C GLU A 17 12.81 -11.33 -22.92
N LYS A 18 11.74 -11.08 -22.18
CA LYS A 18 11.72 -10.18 -21.01
C LYS A 18 12.60 -10.70 -19.88
N ILE A 19 12.48 -11.98 -19.54
CA ILE A 19 13.23 -12.64 -18.45
C ILE A 19 14.71 -12.78 -18.81
N ASN A 20 15.01 -13.08 -20.08
CA ASN A 20 16.35 -13.38 -20.61
C ASN A 20 17.12 -14.41 -19.75
N PRO A 21 16.56 -15.63 -19.56
CA PRO A 21 17.11 -16.63 -18.66
C PRO A 21 18.45 -17.18 -19.15
N LYS A 22 19.33 -17.57 -18.22
CA LYS A 22 20.54 -18.35 -18.51
C LYS A 22 20.26 -19.85 -18.43
N THR A 23 19.37 -20.25 -17.51
CA THR A 23 19.00 -21.63 -17.25
C THR A 23 17.49 -21.82 -17.37
N VAL A 24 17.06 -22.87 -18.09
CA VAL A 24 15.64 -23.19 -18.29
C VAL A 24 15.42 -24.69 -18.03
N LEU A 25 14.39 -24.98 -17.23
CA LEU A 25 13.89 -26.35 -17.05
C LEU A 25 12.58 -26.50 -17.85
N ASP A 26 12.57 -27.42 -18.78
CA ASP A 26 11.42 -27.81 -19.59
C ASP A 26 10.84 -29.10 -19.02
N VAL A 27 9.66 -29.05 -18.45
CA VAL A 27 8.99 -30.18 -17.81
C VAL A 27 7.98 -30.77 -18.78
N GLY A 28 8.05 -32.11 -18.99
CA GLY A 28 7.24 -32.77 -20.00
C GLY A 28 7.69 -32.39 -21.41
N ALA A 29 8.98 -32.53 -21.68
CA ALA A 29 9.59 -32.01 -22.91
C ALA A 29 8.97 -32.56 -24.21
N GLY A 30 8.33 -33.74 -24.15
CA GLY A 30 7.68 -34.35 -25.30
C GLY A 30 8.62 -34.49 -26.51
N CYS A 31 8.30 -33.79 -27.60
CA CYS A 31 9.17 -33.75 -28.79
C CYS A 31 10.24 -32.63 -28.74
N GLY A 32 10.30 -31.84 -27.65
CA GLY A 32 11.28 -30.76 -27.49
C GLY A 32 10.85 -29.43 -28.13
N THR A 33 9.55 -29.19 -28.27
CA THR A 33 8.99 -28.02 -28.93
C THR A 33 9.51 -26.70 -28.35
N TYR A 34 9.64 -26.60 -27.04
CA TYR A 34 10.07 -25.34 -26.37
C TYR A 34 11.54 -25.06 -26.63
N ALA A 35 12.42 -26.09 -26.57
CA ALA A 35 13.81 -25.90 -26.87
C ALA A 35 14.03 -25.55 -28.36
N ASP A 36 13.34 -26.22 -29.27
CA ASP A 36 13.45 -25.97 -30.73
C ASP A 36 13.04 -24.52 -31.08
N LYS A 37 11.99 -23.99 -30.42
CA LYS A 37 11.46 -22.66 -30.74
C LYS A 37 12.20 -21.53 -30.02
N PHE A 38 12.69 -21.74 -28.78
CA PHE A 38 13.05 -20.64 -27.90
C PHE A 38 14.47 -20.66 -27.35
N LYS A 39 15.20 -21.78 -27.45
CA LYS A 39 16.57 -21.87 -26.94
C LYS A 39 17.50 -20.94 -27.69
N LYS A 40 18.17 -20.05 -26.96
CA LYS A 40 19.17 -19.13 -27.49
C LYS A 40 20.59 -19.65 -27.23
N PRO A 41 21.60 -19.24 -28.04
CA PRO A 41 22.99 -19.58 -27.78
C PRO A 41 23.41 -19.22 -26.35
N LYS A 42 24.22 -20.07 -25.73
CA LYS A 42 24.77 -19.97 -24.36
C LYS A 42 23.73 -20.19 -23.23
N GLN A 43 22.47 -20.47 -23.53
CA GLN A 43 21.52 -20.91 -22.52
C GLN A 43 21.72 -22.40 -22.21
N ILE A 44 21.52 -22.76 -20.95
CA ILE A 44 21.53 -24.14 -20.48
C ILE A 44 20.07 -24.57 -20.29
N TRP A 45 19.65 -25.55 -21.05
CA TRP A 45 18.31 -26.13 -20.99
C TRP A 45 18.36 -27.54 -20.45
N THR A 46 17.59 -27.84 -19.43
CA THR A 46 17.36 -29.16 -18.85
C THR A 46 15.95 -29.62 -19.21
N ALA A 47 15.76 -30.85 -19.61
CA ALA A 47 14.47 -31.48 -19.82
C ALA A 47 14.17 -32.50 -18.72
N ILE A 48 12.92 -32.58 -18.29
CA ILE A 48 12.36 -33.73 -17.58
C ILE A 48 11.30 -34.35 -18.48
N GLU A 49 11.46 -35.63 -18.80
CA GLU A 49 10.54 -36.39 -19.67
C GLU A 49 10.27 -37.76 -19.04
N ILE A 50 8.99 -38.07 -18.82
CA ILE A 50 8.59 -39.31 -18.15
C ILE A 50 8.71 -40.52 -19.07
N TRP A 51 8.51 -40.33 -20.40
CA TRP A 51 8.45 -41.42 -21.36
C TRP A 51 9.80 -41.66 -22.09
N PRO A 52 10.54 -42.76 -21.79
CA PRO A 52 11.86 -42.99 -22.37
C PRO A 52 11.88 -43.07 -23.91
N ALA A 53 10.77 -43.54 -24.51
CA ALA A 53 10.68 -43.62 -25.97
C ALA A 53 10.70 -42.23 -26.64
N ASN A 54 10.12 -41.21 -26.01
CA ASN A 54 10.18 -39.83 -26.50
C ASN A 54 11.60 -39.29 -26.51
N VAL A 55 12.40 -39.59 -25.49
CA VAL A 55 13.81 -39.17 -25.39
C VAL A 55 14.61 -39.65 -26.61
N THR A 56 14.41 -40.91 -26.99
CA THR A 56 15.12 -41.53 -28.11
C THR A 56 14.52 -41.06 -29.44
N LYS A 57 13.19 -41.16 -29.59
CA LYS A 57 12.47 -40.87 -30.85
C LYS A 57 12.70 -39.45 -31.32
N TYR A 58 12.65 -38.48 -30.40
CA TYR A 58 12.80 -37.06 -30.72
C TYR A 58 14.18 -36.48 -30.45
N LYS A 59 15.16 -37.35 -30.15
CA LYS A 59 16.58 -37.02 -29.95
C LYS A 59 16.76 -35.88 -28.96
N LEU A 60 16.10 -35.95 -27.81
CA LEU A 60 16.12 -34.85 -26.84
C LEU A 60 17.53 -34.52 -26.34
N ALA A 61 18.45 -35.50 -26.31
CA ALA A 61 19.84 -35.26 -25.92
C ALA A 61 20.61 -34.34 -26.91
N GLU A 62 20.13 -34.17 -28.15
CA GLU A 62 20.70 -33.20 -29.11
C GLU A 62 20.16 -31.78 -28.88
N LYS A 63 18.97 -31.63 -28.29
CA LYS A 63 18.27 -30.37 -28.09
C LYS A 63 18.58 -29.75 -26.73
N TYR A 64 18.68 -30.57 -25.69
CA TYR A 64 18.89 -30.15 -24.30
C TYR A 64 20.33 -30.42 -23.84
N ASN A 65 20.80 -29.62 -22.90
CA ASN A 65 22.11 -29.82 -22.26
C ASN A 65 22.09 -31.02 -21.29
N ARG A 66 20.90 -31.29 -20.71
CA ARG A 66 20.67 -32.43 -19.81
C ARG A 66 19.23 -32.92 -19.98
N VAL A 67 19.07 -34.26 -20.02
CA VAL A 67 17.73 -34.89 -20.04
C VAL A 67 17.63 -35.82 -18.83
N ILE A 68 16.55 -35.67 -18.08
CA ILE A 68 16.23 -36.48 -16.90
C ILE A 68 14.97 -37.28 -17.25
N THR A 69 15.12 -38.61 -17.33
CA THR A 69 14.00 -39.49 -17.61
C THR A 69 13.38 -39.97 -16.31
N MET A 70 12.33 -39.23 -15.86
CA MET A 70 11.70 -39.46 -14.57
C MET A 70 10.31 -38.80 -14.52
N ASP A 71 9.44 -39.31 -13.63
CA ASP A 71 8.20 -38.65 -13.28
C ASP A 71 8.51 -37.34 -12.48
N VAL A 72 8.06 -36.21 -12.98
CA VAL A 72 8.33 -34.90 -12.36
C VAL A 72 7.72 -34.79 -10.97
N ARG A 73 6.66 -35.54 -10.65
CA ARG A 73 6.04 -35.57 -9.33
C ARG A 73 7.02 -36.05 -8.24
N THR A 74 7.93 -36.93 -8.60
CA THR A 74 8.95 -37.49 -7.71
C THR A 74 10.35 -36.90 -7.95
N ALA A 75 10.57 -36.19 -9.06
CA ALA A 75 11.84 -35.56 -9.38
C ALA A 75 12.15 -34.38 -8.42
N VAL A 76 13.44 -34.20 -8.13
CA VAL A 76 13.91 -32.97 -7.46
C VAL A 76 13.95 -31.86 -8.49
N ILE A 77 13.18 -30.80 -8.25
CA ILE A 77 13.24 -29.59 -9.07
C ILE A 77 14.43 -28.75 -8.59
N GLU A 78 15.47 -28.71 -9.41
CA GLU A 78 16.64 -27.88 -9.16
C GLU A 78 16.34 -26.40 -9.51
N SER A 79 17.04 -25.47 -8.87
CA SER A 79 16.88 -24.04 -9.16
C SER A 79 17.28 -23.69 -10.60
N HIS A 80 16.37 -23.06 -11.33
CA HIS A 80 16.57 -22.52 -12.67
C HIS A 80 16.02 -21.10 -12.74
N ASP A 81 16.49 -20.29 -13.70
CA ASP A 81 15.94 -18.94 -13.91
C ASP A 81 14.48 -19.01 -14.36
N VAL A 82 14.12 -20.06 -15.14
CA VAL A 82 12.75 -20.32 -15.60
C VAL A 82 12.45 -21.82 -15.58
N VAL A 83 11.27 -22.18 -15.11
CA VAL A 83 10.65 -23.50 -15.32
C VAL A 83 9.45 -23.32 -16.24
N ILE A 84 9.32 -24.20 -17.23
CA ILE A 84 8.18 -24.24 -18.16
C ILE A 84 7.43 -25.55 -17.93
N PHE A 85 6.14 -25.46 -17.61
CA PHE A 85 5.16 -26.54 -17.65
C PHE A 85 4.32 -26.32 -18.91
N GLY A 86 4.71 -26.95 -19.98
CA GLY A 86 4.09 -26.76 -21.28
C GLY A 86 3.12 -27.88 -21.60
N ASP A 87 1.84 -27.72 -21.32
CA ASP A 87 0.79 -28.72 -21.51
C ASP A 87 1.13 -30.01 -20.74
N VAL A 88 1.29 -29.92 -19.42
CA VAL A 88 1.73 -31.00 -18.51
C VAL A 88 0.77 -31.20 -17.34
N LEU A 89 0.27 -30.11 -16.75
CA LEU A 89 -0.47 -30.18 -15.49
C LEU A 89 -1.86 -30.83 -15.64
N GLU A 90 -2.41 -30.85 -16.86
CA GLU A 90 -3.64 -31.58 -17.21
C GLU A 90 -3.48 -33.11 -17.23
N HIS A 91 -2.24 -33.61 -17.31
CA HIS A 91 -1.94 -35.05 -17.29
C HIS A 91 -1.89 -35.64 -15.88
N MET A 92 -2.22 -34.86 -14.85
CA MET A 92 -2.23 -35.29 -13.45
C MET A 92 -3.46 -34.78 -12.68
N PRO A 93 -3.77 -35.36 -11.50
CA PRO A 93 -4.78 -34.83 -10.61
C PRO A 93 -4.48 -33.39 -10.18
N LYS A 94 -5.51 -32.58 -9.93
CA LYS A 94 -5.38 -31.16 -9.51
C LYS A 94 -4.47 -30.99 -8.30
N GLU A 95 -4.53 -31.91 -7.33
CA GLU A 95 -3.71 -31.85 -6.11
C GLU A 95 -2.22 -32.06 -6.40
N ASP A 96 -1.89 -33.03 -7.28
CA ASP A 96 -0.50 -33.27 -7.70
C ASP A 96 0.03 -32.05 -8.46
N ALA A 97 -0.77 -31.48 -9.36
CA ALA A 97 -0.43 -30.29 -10.12
C ALA A 97 -0.17 -29.09 -9.19
N LYS A 98 -1.01 -28.91 -8.16
CA LYS A 98 -0.85 -27.86 -7.14
C LYS A 98 0.45 -28.01 -6.36
N GLU A 99 0.74 -29.22 -5.86
CA GLU A 99 1.96 -29.49 -5.11
C GLU A 99 3.21 -29.29 -5.98
N LEU A 100 3.18 -29.79 -7.21
CA LEU A 100 4.29 -29.65 -8.17
C LEU A 100 4.58 -28.19 -8.48
N LEU A 101 3.56 -27.39 -8.75
CA LEU A 101 3.72 -25.96 -9.00
C LEU A 101 4.27 -25.22 -7.77
N ALA A 102 3.79 -25.57 -6.59
CA ALA A 102 4.30 -24.99 -5.34
C ALA A 102 5.79 -25.30 -5.13
N ARG A 103 6.21 -26.55 -5.39
CA ARG A 103 7.63 -26.96 -5.33
C ARG A 103 8.50 -26.17 -6.33
N ALA A 104 8.00 -26.00 -7.57
CA ALA A 104 8.72 -25.21 -8.59
C ALA A 104 8.86 -23.75 -8.18
N ARG A 105 7.78 -23.12 -7.69
CA ARG A 105 7.78 -21.71 -7.20
C ARG A 105 8.67 -21.49 -5.97
N ALA A 106 8.88 -22.51 -5.15
CA ALA A 106 9.76 -22.40 -3.98
C ALA A 106 11.23 -22.22 -4.38
N VAL A 107 11.67 -22.88 -5.47
CA VAL A 107 13.10 -22.94 -5.84
C VAL A 107 13.46 -22.15 -7.11
N CYS A 108 12.48 -21.80 -7.95
CA CYS A 108 12.70 -21.07 -9.21
C CYS A 108 12.08 -19.68 -9.17
N LYS A 109 12.79 -18.69 -9.72
CA LYS A 109 12.29 -17.32 -9.76
C LYS A 109 11.07 -17.15 -10.67
N ASN A 110 11.07 -17.83 -11.82
CA ASN A 110 10.01 -17.73 -12.81
C ASN A 110 9.45 -19.11 -13.14
N VAL A 111 8.14 -19.24 -13.10
CA VAL A 111 7.43 -20.44 -13.51
C VAL A 111 6.38 -20.07 -14.56
N ILE A 112 6.46 -20.69 -15.74
CA ILE A 112 5.52 -20.49 -16.84
C ILE A 112 4.69 -21.76 -16.98
N VAL A 113 3.38 -21.64 -17.01
CA VAL A 113 2.43 -22.73 -17.21
C VAL A 113 1.66 -22.46 -18.50
N SER A 114 1.62 -23.42 -19.41
CA SER A 114 0.69 -23.46 -20.55
C SER A 114 -0.28 -24.59 -20.29
N ILE A 115 -1.57 -24.32 -20.33
CA ILE A 115 -2.61 -25.30 -19.99
C ILE A 115 -3.90 -25.03 -20.77
N PRO A 116 -4.56 -26.08 -21.33
CA PRO A 116 -5.83 -25.91 -22.03
C PRO A 116 -6.99 -25.58 -21.06
N LEU A 117 -7.89 -24.69 -21.50
CA LEU A 117 -9.12 -24.32 -20.80
C LEU A 117 -10.33 -25.06 -21.40
N GLY A 118 -11.36 -25.23 -20.56
CA GLY A 118 -12.60 -25.87 -20.96
C GLY A 118 -12.49 -27.38 -21.06
N HIS A 119 -13.41 -27.97 -21.81
CA HIS A 119 -13.45 -29.42 -21.98
C HIS A 119 -12.47 -29.85 -23.07
N TYR A 120 -11.30 -30.34 -22.68
CA TYR A 120 -10.20 -30.71 -23.58
C TYR A 120 -9.73 -32.15 -23.31
N PRO A 121 -10.54 -33.19 -23.72
CA PRO A 121 -10.19 -34.60 -23.50
C PRO A 121 -9.09 -35.05 -24.44
N GLN A 122 -8.17 -35.80 -23.90
CA GLN A 122 -7.15 -36.53 -24.68
C GLN A 122 -6.92 -37.92 -24.10
N ASP A 123 -6.89 -38.93 -24.95
CA ASP A 123 -6.55 -40.28 -24.57
C ASP A 123 -5.05 -40.54 -24.80
N GLU A 124 -4.60 -41.79 -24.53
CA GLU A 124 -3.25 -42.24 -24.79
C GLU A 124 -2.86 -42.02 -26.26
N TYR A 125 -1.62 -41.69 -26.48
CA TYR A 125 -1.09 -41.46 -27.82
C TYR A 125 0.17 -42.28 -28.09
N ASP A 126 0.20 -43.03 -29.21
CA ASP A 126 1.35 -43.80 -29.65
C ASP A 126 1.91 -44.77 -28.57
N GLY A 127 0.99 -45.38 -27.81
CA GLY A 127 1.32 -46.30 -26.71
C GLY A 127 1.84 -45.63 -25.45
N ASN A 128 1.85 -44.30 -25.38
CA ASN A 128 2.22 -43.55 -24.19
C ASN A 128 1.00 -43.24 -23.30
N PRO A 129 0.85 -43.92 -22.14
CA PRO A 129 -0.29 -43.70 -21.24
C PRO A 129 -0.23 -42.34 -20.53
N HIS A 130 0.94 -41.70 -20.51
CA HIS A 130 1.11 -40.38 -19.86
C HIS A 130 0.60 -39.21 -20.69
N GLU A 131 0.17 -39.45 -21.94
CA GLU A 131 -0.46 -38.46 -22.81
C GLU A 131 -1.96 -38.25 -22.49
N LYS A 132 -2.55 -39.08 -21.63
CA LYS A 132 -3.94 -38.97 -21.24
C LYS A 132 -4.18 -37.79 -20.31
N HIS A 133 -5.20 -36.97 -20.64
CA HIS A 133 -5.65 -35.91 -19.75
C HIS A 133 -6.45 -36.47 -18.57
N ILE A 134 -5.90 -36.39 -17.39
CA ILE A 134 -6.55 -36.77 -16.14
C ILE A 134 -7.49 -35.66 -15.69
N THR A 135 -7.05 -34.40 -15.80
CA THR A 135 -7.86 -33.22 -15.57
C THR A 135 -8.14 -32.52 -16.90
N ASN A 136 -9.32 -32.70 -17.46
CA ASN A 136 -9.68 -32.29 -18.83
C ASN A 136 -10.71 -31.16 -18.91
N ASN A 137 -10.91 -30.42 -17.82
CA ASN A 137 -11.95 -29.37 -17.73
C ASN A 137 -11.54 -28.19 -16.85
N TRP A 138 -10.33 -27.68 -17.07
CA TRP A 138 -9.86 -26.52 -16.37
C TRP A 138 -10.64 -25.26 -16.74
N THR A 139 -11.16 -24.55 -15.75
CA THR A 139 -11.65 -23.17 -15.93
C THR A 139 -10.61 -22.19 -15.43
N LEU A 140 -10.73 -20.91 -15.81
CA LEU A 140 -9.84 -19.87 -15.30
C LEU A 140 -9.97 -19.72 -13.78
N GLU A 141 -11.21 -19.84 -13.26
CA GLU A 141 -11.47 -19.81 -11.83
C GLU A 141 -10.80 -20.98 -11.11
N ASP A 142 -10.87 -22.21 -11.68
CA ASP A 142 -10.16 -23.38 -11.15
C ASP A 142 -8.64 -23.16 -11.10
N LEU A 143 -8.06 -22.59 -12.15
CA LEU A 143 -6.62 -22.31 -12.19
C LEU A 143 -6.22 -21.31 -11.10
N ILE A 144 -6.99 -20.24 -10.93
CA ILE A 144 -6.71 -19.23 -9.91
C ILE A 144 -6.93 -19.81 -8.51
N ALA A 145 -8.00 -20.60 -8.30
CA ALA A 145 -8.27 -21.22 -7.00
C ALA A 145 -7.19 -22.26 -6.63
N THR A 146 -6.67 -23.02 -7.61
CA THR A 146 -5.71 -24.10 -7.38
C THR A 146 -4.29 -23.57 -7.25
N PHE A 147 -3.88 -22.63 -8.11
CA PHE A 147 -2.48 -22.19 -8.27
C PHE A 147 -2.22 -20.79 -7.71
N GLY A 148 -3.26 -20.06 -7.33
CA GLY A 148 -3.19 -18.64 -6.94
C GLY A 148 -3.12 -17.71 -8.15
N SER A 149 -3.17 -16.40 -7.90
CA SER A 149 -3.12 -15.38 -8.95
C SER A 149 -1.74 -15.33 -9.61
N PRO A 150 -1.63 -15.43 -10.95
CA PRO A 150 -0.35 -15.30 -11.65
C PRO A 150 0.10 -13.83 -11.72
N THR A 151 1.40 -13.61 -11.87
CA THR A 151 2.01 -12.30 -12.14
C THR A 151 1.54 -11.74 -13.49
N ASN A 152 1.34 -12.62 -14.47
CA ASN A 152 0.77 -12.29 -15.78
C ASN A 152 -0.04 -13.48 -16.32
N LEU A 153 -1.11 -13.18 -17.04
CA LEU A 153 -2.01 -14.16 -17.66
C LEU A 153 -2.30 -13.73 -19.10
N SER A 154 -2.26 -14.67 -20.01
CA SER A 154 -2.73 -14.52 -21.40
C SER A 154 -3.54 -15.74 -21.80
N ILE A 155 -4.58 -15.54 -22.58
CA ILE A 155 -5.39 -16.63 -23.16
C ILE A 155 -5.38 -16.46 -24.67
N ASP A 156 -5.03 -17.54 -25.37
CA ASP A 156 -4.97 -17.61 -26.82
C ASP A 156 -5.57 -18.94 -27.28
N ASN A 157 -6.71 -18.88 -27.98
CA ASN A 157 -7.44 -20.05 -28.49
C ASN A 157 -7.61 -21.18 -27.44
N GLU A 158 -8.19 -20.85 -26.28
CA GLU A 158 -8.43 -21.81 -25.20
C GLU A 158 -7.16 -22.33 -24.48
N ILE A 159 -5.98 -21.81 -24.80
CA ILE A 159 -4.75 -22.08 -24.04
C ILE A 159 -4.48 -20.89 -23.11
N ALA A 160 -4.44 -21.17 -21.82
CA ALA A 160 -4.03 -20.21 -20.81
C ALA A 160 -2.51 -20.31 -20.61
N VAL A 161 -1.83 -19.18 -20.67
CA VAL A 161 -0.42 -19.04 -20.28
C VAL A 161 -0.36 -18.21 -19.01
N LEU A 162 0.08 -18.84 -17.93
CA LEU A 162 0.25 -18.22 -16.62
C LEU A 162 1.74 -18.06 -16.33
N TRP A 163 2.13 -16.87 -15.90
CA TRP A 163 3.49 -16.62 -15.43
C TRP A 163 3.48 -16.23 -13.97
N TYR A 164 4.20 -16.99 -13.17
CA TYR A 164 4.44 -16.73 -11.76
C TYR A 164 5.89 -16.27 -11.61
N CYS A 165 6.09 -15.08 -11.08
CA CYS A 165 7.41 -14.54 -10.76
C CYS A 165 7.52 -14.35 -9.25
N LYS A 166 8.53 -14.97 -8.64
CA LYS A 166 8.87 -14.70 -7.25
C LYS A 166 9.50 -13.31 -7.18
N LEU A 167 8.82 -12.40 -6.52
CA LEU A 167 9.32 -11.04 -6.35
C LEU A 167 10.50 -11.05 -5.37
N LYS A 168 11.53 -10.28 -5.70
CA LYS A 168 12.60 -9.93 -4.77
C LYS A 168 12.25 -8.62 -4.09
N ILE A 169 11.91 -8.68 -2.81
CA ILE A 169 11.36 -7.55 -2.05
C ILE A 169 12.38 -7.09 -1.02
N ALA A 170 12.64 -5.78 -0.99
CA ALA A 170 13.43 -5.15 0.05
C ALA A 170 12.58 -4.22 0.91
N VAL A 171 12.74 -4.31 2.22
CA VAL A 171 12.26 -3.31 3.18
C VAL A 171 13.45 -2.45 3.58
N TYR A 172 13.33 -1.13 3.50
CA TYR A 172 14.43 -0.24 3.84
C TYR A 172 13.95 0.96 4.65
N ALA A 173 14.81 1.41 5.55
CA ALA A 173 14.57 2.54 6.44
C ALA A 173 15.80 3.43 6.56
N ILE A 174 15.59 4.67 6.97
CA ILE A 174 16.63 5.53 7.54
C ILE A 174 16.46 5.53 9.06
N SER A 175 17.54 5.70 9.82
CA SER A 175 17.47 5.70 11.28
C SER A 175 18.36 6.76 11.92
N LYS A 176 17.97 7.19 13.12
CA LYS A 176 18.82 7.93 14.05
C LYS A 176 18.31 7.84 15.48
N ASN A 177 19.02 7.13 16.36
CA ASN A 177 18.69 6.94 17.78
C ASN A 177 17.29 6.36 17.97
N GLU A 178 17.07 5.15 17.45
CA GLU A 178 15.77 4.49 17.41
C GLU A 178 15.86 3.02 17.89
N GLU A 179 16.81 2.70 18.78
CA GLU A 179 17.08 1.33 19.26
C GLU A 179 15.82 0.59 19.73
N GLN A 180 14.89 1.30 20.35
CA GLN A 180 13.64 0.74 20.88
C GLN A 180 12.69 0.19 19.81
N PHE A 181 12.84 0.61 18.55
CA PHE A 181 11.95 0.23 17.45
C PHE A 181 12.53 -0.88 16.56
N VAL A 182 13.85 -0.99 16.52
CA VAL A 182 14.59 -1.85 15.57
C VAL A 182 14.09 -3.28 15.57
N LYS A 183 13.93 -3.89 16.76
CA LYS A 183 13.53 -5.30 16.87
C LYS A 183 12.17 -5.54 16.22
N ARG A 184 11.15 -4.77 16.58
CA ARG A 184 9.78 -4.96 16.06
C ARG A 184 9.70 -4.63 14.57
N PHE A 185 10.46 -3.63 14.10
CA PHE A 185 10.59 -3.32 12.67
C PHE A 185 11.13 -4.52 11.89
N CYS A 186 12.27 -5.10 12.32
CA CYS A 186 12.87 -6.26 11.67
C CYS A 186 11.95 -7.50 11.74
N GLU A 187 11.26 -7.70 12.86
CA GLU A 187 10.28 -8.80 13.02
C GLU A 187 9.11 -8.63 12.04
N SER A 188 8.55 -7.43 11.89
CA SER A 188 7.45 -7.16 10.95
C SER A 188 7.89 -7.29 9.48
N ALA A 189 9.13 -6.93 9.19
CA ALA A 189 9.73 -7.05 7.86
C ALA A 189 10.23 -8.47 7.54
N LYS A 190 10.11 -9.41 8.49
CA LYS A 190 10.50 -10.82 8.27
C LYS A 190 9.71 -11.40 7.12
N GLY A 191 10.42 -11.87 6.13
CA GLY A 191 9.84 -12.29 4.85
C GLY A 191 10.33 -11.46 3.68
N ALA A 192 10.91 -10.28 3.92
CA ALA A 192 11.67 -9.57 2.91
C ALA A 192 12.94 -10.34 2.53
N ASP A 193 13.35 -10.23 1.27
CA ASP A 193 14.63 -10.80 0.81
C ASP A 193 15.81 -10.00 1.36
N ILE A 194 15.61 -8.71 1.64
CA ILE A 194 16.57 -7.81 2.27
C ILE A 194 15.84 -6.85 3.20
N ILE A 195 16.35 -6.71 4.43
CA ILE A 195 16.02 -5.62 5.35
C ILE A 195 17.25 -4.72 5.40
N LEU A 196 17.12 -3.44 5.03
CA LEU A 196 18.22 -2.49 5.02
C LEU A 196 17.90 -1.29 5.93
N ILE A 197 18.82 -0.96 6.81
CA ILE A 197 18.77 0.24 7.64
C ILE A 197 19.96 1.13 7.26
N ALA A 198 19.65 2.34 6.80
CA ALA A 198 20.67 3.38 6.55
C ALA A 198 20.73 4.31 7.77
N ASP A 199 21.68 4.05 8.64
CA ASP A 199 21.86 4.79 9.88
C ASP A 199 22.55 6.13 9.62
N THR A 200 21.98 7.23 10.15
CA THR A 200 22.43 8.61 9.92
C THR A 200 23.24 9.17 11.09
N GLY A 201 23.91 8.31 11.82
CA GLY A 201 24.78 8.67 12.94
C GLY A 201 24.10 8.51 14.30
N SER A 202 23.55 7.33 14.57
CA SER A 202 23.04 6.95 15.88
C SER A 202 24.18 6.85 16.91
N THR A 203 23.88 7.23 18.14
CA THR A 203 24.80 7.16 19.29
C THR A 203 24.34 6.15 20.35
N ASP A 204 23.13 5.60 20.15
CA ASP A 204 22.55 4.52 20.93
C ASP A 204 22.84 3.13 20.30
N HIS A 205 22.12 2.10 20.67
CA HIS A 205 22.32 0.74 20.16
C HIS A 205 21.61 0.45 18.82
N THR A 206 21.04 1.43 18.13
CA THR A 206 20.30 1.25 16.87
C THR A 206 21.06 0.37 15.86
N VAL A 207 22.34 0.66 15.64
CA VAL A 207 23.19 -0.07 14.66
C VAL A 207 23.42 -1.52 15.09
N ILE A 208 23.70 -1.71 16.38
CA ILE A 208 23.98 -3.04 16.97
C ILE A 208 22.71 -3.91 16.89
N GLU A 209 21.58 -3.37 17.34
CA GLU A 209 20.28 -4.05 17.31
C GLU A 209 19.85 -4.37 15.86
N GLY A 210 20.09 -3.46 14.91
CA GLY A 210 19.79 -3.71 13.49
C GLY A 210 20.50 -4.95 12.96
N ARG A 211 21.80 -5.03 13.19
CA ARG A 211 22.63 -6.19 12.77
C ARG A 211 22.22 -7.48 13.52
N ALA A 212 21.94 -7.38 14.82
CA ALA A 212 21.52 -8.52 15.64
C ALA A 212 20.16 -9.10 15.20
N ASN A 213 19.26 -8.27 14.68
CA ASN A 213 17.94 -8.68 14.19
C ASN A 213 17.91 -8.96 12.67
N GLY A 214 19.09 -9.12 12.03
CA GLY A 214 19.21 -9.59 10.65
C GLY A 214 19.12 -8.51 9.57
N ALA A 215 19.11 -7.23 9.92
CA ALA A 215 19.17 -6.16 8.94
C ALA A 215 20.61 -5.92 8.46
N VAL A 216 20.74 -5.58 7.17
CA VAL A 216 21.95 -4.99 6.61
C VAL A 216 22.00 -3.52 7.03
N VAL A 217 22.94 -3.15 7.89
CA VAL A 217 23.04 -1.77 8.40
C VAL A 217 24.24 -1.08 7.76
N HIS A 218 23.94 0.03 7.07
CA HIS A 218 24.93 0.95 6.52
C HIS A 218 24.92 2.28 7.29
N GLU A 219 26.06 2.71 7.77
CA GLU A 219 26.22 4.03 8.37
C GLU A 219 26.46 5.05 7.24
N ILE A 220 25.59 6.05 7.13
CA ILE A 220 25.60 7.06 6.10
C ILE A 220 25.75 8.47 6.70
N CYS A 221 26.29 9.41 5.93
CA CYS A 221 26.39 10.80 6.33
C CYS A 221 25.70 11.68 5.27
N VAL A 222 24.74 12.50 5.71
CA VAL A 222 24.02 13.45 4.86
C VAL A 222 24.22 14.86 5.42
N VAL A 223 24.96 15.68 4.67
CA VAL A 223 25.28 17.06 5.09
C VAL A 223 25.10 18.01 3.88
N PRO A 224 24.29 19.07 3.99
CA PRO A 224 23.34 19.33 5.08
C PRO A 224 22.25 18.27 5.19
N TRP A 225 21.64 18.14 6.37
CA TRP A 225 20.62 17.13 6.60
C TRP A 225 19.38 17.36 5.73
N ARG A 226 18.91 16.28 5.07
CA ARG A 226 17.68 16.22 4.26
C ARG A 226 17.15 14.80 4.27
N PHE A 227 15.84 14.63 4.44
CA PHE A 227 15.23 13.31 4.45
C PHE A 227 15.25 12.64 3.06
N ASP A 228 14.99 13.38 2.00
CA ASP A 228 15.03 12.86 0.62
C ASP A 228 16.40 12.30 0.24
N MET A 229 17.47 13.01 0.57
CA MET A 229 18.84 12.54 0.31
C MET A 229 19.20 11.28 1.12
N ALA A 230 18.74 11.21 2.37
CA ALA A 230 18.96 10.03 3.21
C ALA A 230 18.22 8.80 2.63
N ARG A 231 16.96 8.96 2.22
CA ARG A 231 16.17 7.88 1.60
C ARG A 231 16.69 7.50 0.21
N ASP A 232 17.13 8.46 -0.61
CA ASP A 232 17.78 8.16 -1.89
C ASP A 232 19.07 7.37 -1.69
N THR A 233 19.86 7.73 -0.68
CA THR A 233 21.07 6.98 -0.32
C THR A 233 20.71 5.55 0.09
N ALA A 234 19.72 5.38 0.97
CA ALA A 234 19.23 4.06 1.39
C ALA A 234 18.72 3.24 0.19
N LEU A 235 17.93 3.86 -0.70
CA LEU A 235 17.47 3.23 -1.93
C LEU A 235 18.65 2.80 -2.83
N CYS A 236 19.67 3.63 -2.99
CA CYS A 236 20.85 3.33 -3.81
C CYS A 236 21.68 2.16 -3.26
N LEU A 237 21.69 1.94 -1.94
CA LEU A 237 22.37 0.81 -1.29
C LEU A 237 21.70 -0.54 -1.54
N LEU A 238 20.42 -0.56 -1.95
CA LEU A 238 19.73 -1.80 -2.31
C LEU A 238 20.29 -2.40 -3.60
N PRO A 239 20.40 -3.73 -3.71
CA PRO A 239 20.78 -4.41 -4.94
C PRO A 239 19.91 -4.01 -6.14
N ALA A 240 20.52 -4.00 -7.33
CA ALA A 240 19.85 -3.58 -8.55
C ALA A 240 18.79 -4.57 -9.07
N ASP A 241 18.77 -5.79 -8.54
CA ASP A 241 17.88 -6.88 -8.88
C ASP A 241 16.67 -7.02 -7.94
N ILE A 242 16.46 -6.06 -7.04
CA ILE A 242 15.23 -5.91 -6.28
C ILE A 242 14.09 -5.54 -7.23
N ASP A 243 12.94 -6.19 -7.09
CA ASP A 243 11.74 -5.91 -7.86
C ASP A 243 10.86 -4.86 -7.15
N VAL A 244 10.69 -4.98 -5.83
CA VAL A 244 9.83 -4.13 -5.00
C VAL A 244 10.61 -3.56 -3.81
N CYS A 245 10.50 -2.26 -3.61
CA CYS A 245 11.07 -1.53 -2.48
C CYS A 245 9.94 -1.04 -1.57
N ILE A 246 10.00 -1.38 -0.30
CA ILE A 246 9.10 -0.92 0.75
C ILE A 246 9.89 0.03 1.64
N SER A 247 9.56 1.33 1.61
CA SER A 247 10.17 2.30 2.51
C SER A 247 9.29 2.46 3.75
N LEU A 248 9.89 2.23 4.90
CA LEU A 248 9.27 2.43 6.20
C LEU A 248 10.13 3.33 7.09
N ASP A 249 9.53 3.89 8.12
CA ASP A 249 10.24 4.43 9.28
C ASP A 249 10.37 3.31 10.33
N LEU A 250 11.34 3.37 11.25
CA LEU A 250 11.55 2.28 12.23
C LEU A 250 10.37 2.13 13.20
N ASP A 251 9.55 3.16 13.33
CA ASP A 251 8.32 3.15 14.12
C ASP A 251 7.07 2.71 13.31
N GLU A 252 7.27 2.22 12.07
CA GLU A 252 6.23 1.64 11.22
C GLU A 252 6.40 0.11 11.14
N GLU A 253 5.28 -0.63 11.16
CA GLU A 253 5.23 -2.09 11.14
C GLU A 253 4.34 -2.61 10.02
N LEU A 254 4.79 -3.62 9.29
CA LEU A 254 3.98 -4.36 8.33
C LEU A 254 3.10 -5.38 9.08
N GLN A 255 1.82 -5.46 8.73
CA GLN A 255 0.94 -6.50 9.25
C GLN A 255 1.28 -7.86 8.63
N ASP A 256 1.04 -8.94 9.37
CA ASP A 256 1.25 -10.31 8.87
C ASP A 256 0.51 -10.56 7.54
N GLY A 257 1.13 -11.38 6.67
CA GLY A 257 0.60 -11.67 5.33
C GLY A 257 0.93 -10.60 4.26
N TRP A 258 1.66 -9.56 4.60
CA TRP A 258 2.00 -8.46 3.70
C TRP A 258 2.72 -8.93 2.42
N ARG A 259 3.59 -9.96 2.52
CA ARG A 259 4.33 -10.47 1.38
C ARG A 259 3.41 -11.14 0.36
N ASP A 260 2.54 -12.02 0.84
CA ASP A 260 1.58 -12.73 -0.02
C ASP A 260 0.64 -11.75 -0.72
N GLU A 261 0.24 -10.69 -0.02
CA GLU A 261 -0.60 -9.65 -0.59
C GLU A 261 0.13 -8.84 -1.67
N ILE A 262 1.39 -8.46 -1.45
CA ILE A 262 2.19 -7.80 -2.49
C ILE A 262 2.37 -8.72 -3.69
N GLU A 263 2.73 -9.99 -3.50
CA GLU A 263 2.88 -10.96 -4.60
C GLU A 263 1.55 -11.17 -5.36
N ARG A 264 0.41 -11.05 -4.69
CA ARG A 264 -0.92 -11.13 -5.30
C ARG A 264 -1.24 -9.94 -6.20
N VAL A 265 -0.96 -8.72 -5.75
CA VAL A 265 -1.39 -7.48 -6.44
C VAL A 265 -0.34 -6.90 -7.38
N TRP A 266 0.95 -7.15 -7.14
CA TRP A 266 2.06 -6.64 -7.95
C TRP A 266 2.17 -7.42 -9.25
N LYS A 267 1.83 -6.80 -10.37
CA LYS A 267 1.93 -7.41 -11.70
C LYS A 267 3.25 -7.05 -12.38
N ALA A 268 3.50 -7.66 -13.53
CA ALA A 268 4.77 -7.55 -14.25
C ALA A 268 5.17 -6.12 -14.67
N ASP A 269 4.20 -5.25 -14.80
CA ASP A 269 4.36 -3.85 -15.17
C ASP A 269 4.06 -2.86 -14.02
N THR A 270 3.65 -3.37 -12.85
CA THR A 270 3.39 -2.52 -11.68
C THR A 270 4.67 -1.82 -11.27
N THR A 271 4.55 -0.52 -11.02
CA THR A 271 5.67 0.30 -10.57
C THR A 271 5.44 0.93 -9.21
N ARG A 272 4.18 1.04 -8.77
CA ARG A 272 3.80 1.65 -7.49
C ARG A 272 2.60 0.95 -6.88
N LEU A 273 2.57 0.85 -5.54
CA LEU A 273 1.47 0.25 -4.79
C LEU A 273 0.90 1.25 -3.79
N ARG A 274 -0.41 1.43 -3.86
CA ARG A 274 -1.20 2.17 -2.88
C ARG A 274 -1.77 1.19 -1.87
N TYR A 275 -1.52 1.44 -0.58
CA TYR A 275 -1.86 0.55 0.52
C TYR A 275 -2.42 1.33 1.71
N LYS A 276 -3.05 0.63 2.64
CA LYS A 276 -3.64 1.23 3.83
C LYS A 276 -2.59 1.50 4.90
N PHE A 277 -2.63 2.68 5.47
CA PHE A 277 -1.74 3.14 6.52
C PHE A 277 -2.55 3.56 7.74
N ASP A 278 -2.26 2.98 8.90
CA ASP A 278 -2.84 3.36 10.18
C ASP A 278 -1.86 4.27 10.93
N TRP A 279 -2.18 5.55 10.96
CA TRP A 279 -1.40 6.56 11.69
C TRP A 279 -1.55 6.44 13.21
N GLY A 280 -2.53 5.69 13.70
CA GLY A 280 -2.95 5.66 15.10
C GLY A 280 -4.04 6.67 15.43
N ALA A 281 -4.53 6.63 16.66
CA ALA A 281 -5.61 7.49 17.17
C ALA A 281 -6.86 7.54 16.27
N GLY A 282 -7.16 6.47 15.51
CA GLY A 282 -8.31 6.38 14.61
C GLY A 282 -8.12 7.04 13.24
N ILE A 283 -6.92 7.53 12.94
CA ILE A 283 -6.57 8.11 11.63
C ILE A 283 -5.99 7.02 10.74
N ALA A 284 -6.66 6.72 9.64
CA ALA A 284 -6.16 5.82 8.61
C ALA A 284 -6.33 6.46 7.24
N PHE A 285 -5.37 6.22 6.35
CA PHE A 285 -5.40 6.73 4.98
C PHE A 285 -4.61 5.82 4.04
N PHE A 286 -4.71 6.07 2.74
CA PHE A 286 -3.89 5.36 1.78
C PHE A 286 -2.53 6.04 1.60
N TYR A 287 -1.47 5.21 1.58
CA TYR A 287 -0.10 5.68 1.42
C TYR A 287 0.59 4.95 0.26
N GLU A 288 1.75 5.46 -0.19
CA GLU A 288 2.29 5.13 -1.51
C GLU A 288 3.83 5.04 -1.49
N LYS A 289 4.41 4.60 -0.35
CA LYS A 289 5.87 4.43 -0.17
C LYS A 289 6.41 3.08 -0.71
N ILE A 290 5.57 2.27 -1.39
CA ILE A 290 5.96 1.00 -2.00
C ILE A 290 6.08 1.20 -3.51
N HIS A 291 7.28 0.93 -4.05
CA HIS A 291 7.58 1.24 -5.44
C HIS A 291 8.62 0.29 -6.06
N ALA A 292 8.72 0.27 -7.38
CA ALA A 292 9.76 -0.47 -8.09
C ALA A 292 11.16 0.07 -7.75
N ARG A 293 12.17 -0.80 -7.77
CA ARG A 293 13.56 -0.43 -7.47
C ARG A 293 14.12 0.61 -8.44
N LYS A 294 13.68 0.62 -9.67
CA LYS A 294 14.20 1.49 -10.74
C LYS A 294 13.18 2.55 -11.10
N GLY A 295 13.69 3.74 -11.44
CA GLY A 295 12.86 4.83 -11.96
C GLY A 295 12.22 5.70 -10.89
N TYR A 296 12.62 5.60 -9.63
CA TYR A 296 12.15 6.44 -8.54
C TYR A 296 13.30 7.15 -7.84
N ARG A 297 13.02 8.37 -7.36
CA ARG A 297 13.85 9.15 -6.46
C ARG A 297 12.98 9.83 -5.42
N TRP A 298 13.53 10.02 -4.23
CA TRP A 298 12.87 10.77 -3.18
C TRP A 298 13.01 12.27 -3.40
N HIS A 299 11.95 13.00 -3.16
CA HIS A 299 11.89 14.45 -3.32
C HIS A 299 11.39 15.13 -2.07
N HIS A 300 11.85 16.33 -1.83
CA HIS A 300 11.61 17.27 -0.75
C HIS A 300 12.41 17.00 0.51
N PRO A 301 13.00 18.07 1.08
CA PRO A 301 13.83 17.99 2.29
C PRO A 301 13.08 17.42 3.50
N CYS A 302 11.75 17.60 3.55
CA CYS A 302 10.85 17.10 4.58
C CYS A 302 9.51 16.74 3.96
N HIS A 303 8.77 15.80 4.55
CA HIS A 303 7.56 15.20 3.98
C HIS A 303 7.80 14.63 2.57
N GLU A 304 8.94 14.00 2.43
CA GLU A 304 9.43 13.43 1.19
C GLU A 304 8.57 12.26 0.72
N TYR A 305 8.53 12.07 -0.58
CA TYR A 305 7.85 10.93 -1.22
C TYR A 305 8.60 10.49 -2.47
N PRO A 306 8.45 9.23 -2.91
CA PRO A 306 9.10 8.75 -4.12
C PRO A 306 8.43 9.34 -5.36
N VAL A 307 9.23 9.97 -6.23
CA VAL A 307 8.79 10.58 -7.49
C VAL A 307 9.35 9.77 -8.65
N PRO A 308 8.53 9.47 -9.69
CA PRO A 308 9.00 8.74 -10.85
C PRO A 308 9.94 9.59 -11.71
N ASP A 309 10.94 8.95 -12.32
CA ASP A 309 11.72 9.55 -13.40
C ASP A 309 10.78 9.94 -14.56
N LYS A 310 11.06 11.04 -15.24
CA LYS A 310 10.24 11.55 -16.35
C LYS A 310 9.99 10.54 -17.49
N ARG A 311 10.82 9.51 -17.60
CA ARG A 311 10.71 8.44 -18.61
C ARG A 311 9.95 7.21 -18.11
N LEU A 312 9.63 7.15 -16.81
CA LEU A 312 8.86 6.05 -16.25
C LEU A 312 7.36 6.34 -16.40
N THR A 313 6.65 5.46 -17.08
CA THR A 313 5.19 5.42 -17.02
C THR A 313 4.78 4.68 -15.76
N GLU A 314 4.14 5.36 -14.81
CA GLU A 314 3.66 4.71 -13.60
C GLU A 314 2.48 3.79 -13.89
N VAL A 315 2.57 2.57 -13.36
CA VAL A 315 1.45 1.62 -13.32
C VAL A 315 1.16 1.32 -11.85
N TRP A 316 -0.03 1.70 -11.43
CA TRP A 316 -0.45 1.62 -10.05
C TRP A 316 -1.18 0.32 -9.74
N ALA A 317 -0.78 -0.34 -8.65
CA ALA A 317 -1.61 -1.32 -7.96
C ALA A 317 -2.24 -0.68 -6.72
N HIS A 318 -3.35 -1.25 -6.27
CA HIS A 318 -4.07 -0.82 -5.08
C HIS A 318 -4.53 -2.03 -4.27
N THR A 319 -4.47 -1.92 -2.95
CA THR A 319 -5.04 -2.92 -2.04
C THR A 319 -5.47 -2.31 -0.71
N ASP A 320 -6.57 -2.83 -0.18
CA ASP A 320 -7.07 -2.51 1.16
C ASP A 320 -6.58 -3.53 2.21
N MET A 321 -5.96 -4.63 1.75
CA MET A 321 -5.55 -5.76 2.60
C MET A 321 -4.16 -5.61 3.17
N LEU A 322 -3.29 -4.80 2.54
CA LEU A 322 -1.98 -4.48 3.08
C LEU A 322 -2.10 -3.31 4.05
N LEU A 323 -1.73 -3.54 5.30
CA LEU A 323 -1.74 -2.53 6.34
C LEU A 323 -0.33 -2.31 6.89
N VAL A 324 0.06 -1.05 6.95
CA VAL A 324 1.22 -0.57 7.72
C VAL A 324 0.70 0.19 8.93
N ILE A 325 1.23 -0.14 10.12
CA ILE A 325 0.80 0.43 11.40
C ILE A 325 1.92 1.32 11.91
N HIS A 326 1.61 2.59 12.16
CA HIS A 326 2.52 3.55 12.78
C HIS A 326 2.39 3.53 14.30
N LYS A 327 3.52 3.39 14.99
CA LYS A 327 3.61 3.38 16.46
C LYS A 327 4.66 4.40 16.91
N PRO A 328 4.33 5.71 16.83
CA PRO A 328 5.29 6.78 17.00
C PRO A 328 5.84 6.88 18.41
N ASP A 329 7.04 7.43 18.50
CA ASP A 329 7.59 7.90 19.76
C ASP A 329 7.01 9.29 20.10
N PRO A 330 6.19 9.40 21.15
CA PRO A 330 5.60 10.69 21.52
C PRO A 330 6.64 11.70 22.06
N THR A 331 7.86 11.24 22.37
CA THR A 331 8.94 12.08 22.90
C THR A 331 9.83 12.66 21.82
N LYS A 332 9.72 12.21 20.57
CA LYS A 332 10.57 12.60 19.45
C LYS A 332 10.36 14.09 19.09
N SER A 333 11.44 14.86 19.14
CA SER A 333 11.41 16.29 18.80
C SER A 333 11.18 16.51 17.30
N ARG A 334 10.30 17.48 16.98
CA ARG A 334 10.04 17.96 15.61
C ARG A 334 10.76 19.28 15.28
N GLY A 335 11.68 19.72 16.14
CA GLY A 335 12.30 21.06 16.05
C GLY A 335 12.97 21.38 14.71
N GLN A 336 13.49 20.38 13.99
CA GLN A 336 14.16 20.58 12.69
C GLN A 336 13.19 20.74 11.51
N TYR A 337 11.88 20.46 11.68
CA TYR A 337 10.93 20.42 10.55
C TYR A 337 10.73 21.82 9.94
N MET A 338 10.68 22.88 10.75
CA MET A 338 10.42 24.22 10.26
C MET A 338 11.45 24.70 9.25
N ASP A 339 12.75 24.50 9.53
CA ASP A 339 13.84 24.94 8.64
C ASP A 339 13.83 24.13 7.33
N LEU A 340 13.58 22.83 7.41
CA LEU A 340 13.48 21.96 6.23
C LEU A 340 12.26 22.28 5.37
N LEU A 341 11.13 22.64 5.98
CA LEU A 341 9.93 23.05 5.25
C LEU A 341 10.10 24.41 4.59
N GLN A 342 10.77 25.37 5.27
CA GLN A 342 11.15 26.63 4.64
C GLN A 342 12.07 26.38 3.44
N LEU A 343 13.11 25.55 3.59
CA LEU A 343 13.98 25.16 2.49
C LEU A 343 13.21 24.56 1.32
N ALA A 344 12.24 23.67 1.61
CA ALA A 344 11.41 23.05 0.57
C ALA A 344 10.58 24.08 -0.24
N VAL A 345 10.06 25.12 0.43
CA VAL A 345 9.32 26.21 -0.23
C VAL A 345 10.28 27.09 -1.04
N ASP A 346 11.49 27.32 -0.54
CA ASP A 346 12.50 28.15 -1.24
C ASP A 346 13.04 27.44 -2.51
N GLU A 347 13.22 26.11 -2.46
CA GLU A 347 13.67 25.30 -3.61
C GLU A 347 12.59 25.16 -4.68
N ASP A 348 11.31 24.97 -4.28
CA ASP A 348 10.20 24.89 -5.21
C ASP A 348 8.99 25.72 -4.75
N PRO A 349 9.00 27.04 -5.05
CA PRO A 349 7.93 27.96 -4.61
C PRO A 349 6.56 27.70 -5.25
N ARG A 350 6.49 26.84 -6.28
CA ARG A 350 5.23 26.48 -6.94
C ARG A 350 4.68 25.12 -6.53
N CYS A 351 5.38 24.39 -5.64
CA CYS A 351 4.91 23.13 -5.14
C CYS A 351 3.82 23.34 -4.06
N PRO A 352 2.55 23.00 -4.31
CA PRO A 352 1.47 23.22 -3.35
C PRO A 352 1.68 22.38 -2.09
N ARG A 353 2.22 21.17 -2.24
CA ARG A 353 2.55 20.30 -1.10
C ARG A 353 3.50 20.99 -0.11
N ASN A 354 4.62 21.53 -0.59
CA ASN A 354 5.59 22.23 0.26
C ASN A 354 4.96 23.43 0.95
N ALA A 355 4.22 24.25 0.18
CA ALA A 355 3.54 25.44 0.70
C ALA A 355 2.51 25.07 1.79
N PHE A 356 1.73 24.00 1.58
CA PHE A 356 0.75 23.53 2.55
C PHE A 356 1.39 23.02 3.84
N TYR A 357 2.40 22.14 3.74
CA TYR A 357 3.04 21.57 4.93
C TYR A 357 3.78 22.63 5.74
N TYR A 358 4.43 23.60 5.08
CA TYR A 358 5.03 24.75 5.77
C TYR A 358 3.99 25.57 6.51
N ALA A 359 2.88 25.92 5.84
CA ALA A 359 1.80 26.69 6.45
C ALA A 359 1.15 25.94 7.63
N ARG A 360 0.94 24.64 7.51
CA ARG A 360 0.43 23.79 8.57
C ARG A 360 1.39 23.74 9.77
N GLU A 361 2.68 23.63 9.55
CA GLU A 361 3.68 23.60 10.61
C GLU A 361 3.74 24.94 11.36
N LEU A 362 3.52 26.06 10.68
CA LEU A 362 3.38 27.37 11.33
C LEU A 362 2.19 27.40 12.31
N THR A 363 1.06 26.76 11.97
CA THR A 363 -0.10 26.66 12.89
C THR A 363 0.23 25.79 14.10
N PHE A 364 0.90 24.66 13.92
CA PHE A 364 1.32 23.79 15.03
C PHE A 364 2.30 24.48 15.99
N ASN A 365 3.14 25.38 15.46
CA ASN A 365 4.03 26.24 16.24
C ASN A 365 3.37 27.52 16.77
N ARG A 366 2.04 27.69 16.63
CA ARG A 366 1.26 28.84 17.05
C ARG A 366 1.72 30.18 16.47
N ARG A 367 2.37 30.13 15.31
CA ARG A 367 2.80 31.34 14.57
C ARG A 367 1.63 31.85 13.70
N TRP A 368 0.57 32.28 14.35
CA TRP A 368 -0.74 32.51 13.72
C TRP A 368 -0.71 33.50 12.56
N GLN A 369 -0.02 34.66 12.69
CA GLN A 369 0.08 35.64 11.61
C GLN A 369 0.82 35.10 10.39
N ASP A 370 1.93 34.40 10.61
CA ASP A 370 2.72 33.80 9.54
C ASP A 370 1.94 32.67 8.87
N ALA A 371 1.21 31.87 9.66
CA ALA A 371 0.33 30.82 9.16
C ALA A 371 -0.78 31.38 8.26
N ILE A 372 -1.45 32.46 8.67
CA ILE A 372 -2.46 33.14 7.85
C ILE A 372 -1.88 33.57 6.52
N HIS A 373 -0.69 34.18 6.53
CA HIS A 373 -0.02 34.59 5.29
C HIS A 373 0.30 33.40 4.37
N ALA A 374 0.92 32.36 4.93
CA ALA A 374 1.32 31.18 4.18
C ALA A 374 0.11 30.38 3.64
N LEU A 375 -0.95 30.22 4.43
CA LEU A 375 -2.18 29.54 4.01
C LEU A 375 -2.90 30.28 2.87
N ASN A 376 -2.97 31.62 2.95
CA ASN A 376 -3.54 32.42 1.85
C ASN A 376 -2.69 32.29 0.58
N LYS A 377 -1.35 32.30 0.69
CA LYS A 377 -0.46 32.06 -0.45
C LYS A 377 -0.71 30.69 -1.07
N TYR A 378 -0.79 29.61 -0.26
CA TYR A 378 -1.14 28.28 -0.71
C TYR A 378 -2.49 28.24 -1.47
N LEU A 379 -3.55 28.80 -0.88
CA LEU A 379 -4.89 28.79 -1.50
C LEU A 379 -4.98 29.57 -2.82
N ALA A 380 -4.07 30.53 -3.02
CA ALA A 380 -3.96 31.29 -4.27
C ALA A 380 -3.14 30.56 -5.37
N MET A 381 -2.49 29.43 -5.07
CA MET A 381 -1.71 28.68 -6.04
C MET A 381 -2.63 27.94 -7.03
N PRO A 382 -2.47 28.10 -8.36
CA PRO A 382 -3.25 27.37 -9.35
C PRO A 382 -3.08 25.85 -9.26
N GLU A 383 -1.91 25.39 -8.81
CA GLU A 383 -1.57 23.98 -8.67
C GLU A 383 -2.20 23.34 -7.42
N ALA A 384 -2.69 24.12 -6.45
CA ALA A 384 -3.36 23.64 -5.25
C ALA A 384 -4.82 23.23 -5.57
N THR A 385 -5.01 22.08 -6.19
CA THR A 385 -6.30 21.63 -6.70
C THR A 385 -7.00 20.57 -5.84
N TRP A 386 -6.29 19.97 -4.86
CA TRP A 386 -6.88 18.93 -4.03
C TRP A 386 -7.83 19.51 -2.98
N ILE A 387 -9.13 19.29 -3.19
CA ILE A 387 -10.22 19.90 -2.41
C ILE A 387 -10.10 19.64 -0.90
N ASN A 388 -9.76 18.41 -0.49
CA ASN A 388 -9.65 18.07 0.93
C ASN A 388 -8.51 18.84 1.62
N GLU A 389 -7.38 19.02 0.95
CA GLU A 389 -6.24 19.79 1.48
C GLU A 389 -6.55 21.30 1.53
N ARG A 390 -7.21 21.83 0.49
CA ARG A 390 -7.68 23.21 0.45
C ARG A 390 -8.68 23.51 1.57
N ALA A 391 -9.65 22.61 1.76
CA ALA A 391 -10.62 22.74 2.85
C ALA A 391 -9.93 22.66 4.22
N TYR A 392 -8.92 21.80 4.36
CA TYR A 392 -8.12 21.75 5.59
C TYR A 392 -7.32 23.04 5.82
N ALA A 393 -6.73 23.61 4.76
CA ALA A 393 -6.06 24.91 4.85
C ALA A 393 -7.04 26.03 5.30
N MET A 394 -8.27 26.01 4.81
CA MET A 394 -9.31 26.97 5.25
C MET A 394 -9.72 26.76 6.71
N ARG A 395 -9.75 25.51 7.19
CA ARG A 395 -9.97 25.20 8.61
C ARG A 395 -8.81 25.74 9.47
N LEU A 396 -7.57 25.56 9.05
CA LEU A 396 -6.40 26.13 9.74
C LEU A 396 -6.41 27.67 9.74
N LEU A 397 -6.89 28.33 8.68
CA LEU A 397 -7.13 29.78 8.67
C LEU A 397 -8.20 30.17 9.69
N SER A 398 -9.31 29.44 9.70
CA SER A 398 -10.38 29.66 10.69
C SER A 398 -9.85 29.57 12.12
N GLN A 399 -9.11 28.53 12.43
CA GLN A 399 -8.46 28.37 13.73
C GLN A 399 -7.49 29.52 14.03
N SER A 400 -6.61 29.87 13.07
CA SER A 400 -5.61 30.92 13.28
C SER A 400 -6.25 32.29 13.60
N PHE A 401 -7.34 32.65 12.91
CA PHE A 401 -8.08 33.86 13.20
C PHE A 401 -8.79 33.81 14.56
N ALA A 402 -9.33 32.65 14.94
CA ALA A 402 -9.94 32.46 16.26
C ALA A 402 -8.93 32.63 17.41
N GLU A 403 -7.72 32.10 17.24
CA GLU A 403 -6.65 32.27 18.24
C GLU A 403 -6.15 33.73 18.35
N LEU A 404 -6.36 34.53 17.31
CA LEU A 404 -6.12 35.98 17.32
C LEU A 404 -7.34 36.80 17.76
N ASN A 405 -8.40 36.14 18.23
CA ASN A 405 -9.67 36.75 18.62
C ASN A 405 -10.41 37.47 17.47
N ASP A 406 -10.12 37.19 16.22
CA ASP A 406 -10.88 37.67 15.07
C ASP A 406 -11.99 36.67 14.70
N THR A 407 -13.07 36.71 15.51
CA THR A 407 -14.22 35.81 15.35
C THR A 407 -14.89 35.94 13.99
N ASN A 408 -14.94 37.14 13.41
CA ASN A 408 -15.58 37.37 12.12
C ASN A 408 -14.84 36.67 11.00
N MET A 409 -13.51 36.80 10.95
CA MET A 409 -12.69 36.12 9.95
C MET A 409 -12.65 34.61 10.20
N ALA A 410 -12.61 34.16 11.45
CA ALA A 410 -12.69 32.73 11.77
C ALA A 410 -13.97 32.10 11.19
N LEU A 411 -15.13 32.70 11.46
CA LEU A 411 -16.41 32.22 10.95
C LEU A 411 -16.50 32.30 9.42
N LEU A 412 -15.96 33.35 8.80
CA LEU A 412 -15.89 33.47 7.36
C LEU A 412 -15.12 32.30 6.71
N TRP A 413 -13.96 31.95 7.26
CA TRP A 413 -13.15 30.87 6.72
C TRP A 413 -13.75 29.50 7.00
N ALA A 414 -14.41 29.27 8.15
CA ALA A 414 -15.17 28.05 8.39
C ALA A 414 -16.30 27.85 7.34
N ARG A 415 -17.03 28.92 7.01
CA ARG A 415 -18.07 28.89 5.96
C ARG A 415 -17.47 28.64 4.56
N LYS A 416 -16.31 29.23 4.24
CA LYS A 416 -15.60 28.97 2.98
C LYS A 416 -15.17 27.51 2.90
N ALA A 417 -14.69 26.91 3.98
CA ALA A 417 -14.34 25.50 4.02
C ALA A 417 -15.54 24.59 3.70
N CYS A 418 -16.73 24.92 4.26
CA CYS A 418 -17.97 24.20 3.94
C CYS A 418 -18.37 24.35 2.46
N ALA A 419 -18.14 25.50 1.86
CA ALA A 419 -18.41 25.74 0.44
C ALA A 419 -17.40 25.03 -0.48
N GLU A 420 -16.13 24.95 -0.08
CA GLU A 420 -15.07 24.26 -0.83
C GLU A 420 -15.29 22.74 -0.83
N ALA A 421 -15.61 22.14 0.32
CA ALA A 421 -15.75 20.70 0.50
C ALA A 421 -17.07 20.32 1.21
N PRO A 422 -18.24 20.54 0.58
CA PRO A 422 -19.54 20.36 1.22
C PRO A 422 -19.83 18.91 1.65
N ASN A 423 -19.15 17.93 1.05
CA ASN A 423 -19.30 16.50 1.34
C ASN A 423 -18.26 15.99 2.38
N THR A 424 -17.58 16.88 3.08
CA THR A 424 -16.58 16.56 4.11
C THR A 424 -17.17 16.87 5.49
N ARG A 425 -17.26 15.86 6.36
CA ARG A 425 -17.89 15.98 7.68
C ARG A 425 -17.15 16.96 8.59
N GLU A 426 -15.84 17.00 8.49
CA GLU A 426 -14.92 17.82 9.27
C GLU A 426 -15.25 19.32 9.18
N VAL A 427 -15.52 19.83 7.98
CA VAL A 427 -15.79 21.28 7.80
C VAL A 427 -17.10 21.71 8.45
N TRP A 428 -18.14 20.88 8.37
CA TRP A 428 -19.42 21.15 8.99
C TRP A 428 -19.37 21.04 10.52
N CYS A 429 -18.64 20.05 11.03
CA CYS A 429 -18.48 19.87 12.47
C CYS A 429 -17.68 21.03 13.08
N GLU A 430 -16.67 21.55 12.37
CA GLU A 430 -15.93 22.74 12.80
C GLU A 430 -16.80 23.98 12.78
N LEU A 431 -17.60 24.20 11.73
CA LEU A 431 -18.57 25.30 11.68
C LEU A 431 -19.58 25.20 12.83
N ALA A 432 -20.08 24.00 13.16
CA ALA A 432 -20.96 23.76 14.29
C ALA A 432 -20.29 24.13 15.62
N MET A 433 -19.01 23.79 15.79
CA MET A 433 -18.23 24.14 16.97
C MET A 433 -18.05 25.65 17.11
N PHE A 434 -17.85 26.42 16.02
CA PHE A 434 -17.79 27.87 16.07
C PHE A 434 -19.13 28.48 16.51
N HIS A 435 -20.24 28.05 15.90
CA HIS A 435 -21.58 28.49 16.33
C HIS A 435 -21.87 28.12 17.78
N TYR A 436 -21.45 26.95 18.26
CA TYR A 436 -21.54 26.55 19.66
C TYR A 436 -20.81 27.53 20.57
N ARG A 437 -19.55 27.90 20.28
CA ARG A 437 -18.75 28.85 21.07
C ARG A 437 -19.35 30.23 21.11
N LEU A 438 -20.09 30.62 20.08
CA LEU A 438 -20.78 31.90 19.98
C LEU A 438 -22.19 31.86 20.57
N SER A 439 -22.66 30.70 21.06
CA SER A 439 -24.03 30.48 21.51
C SER A 439 -25.08 30.75 20.41
N GLU A 440 -24.70 30.57 19.15
CA GLU A 440 -25.57 30.68 17.98
C GLU A 440 -26.21 29.32 17.68
N TRP A 441 -27.23 28.97 18.45
CA TRP A 441 -27.76 27.60 18.53
C TRP A 441 -28.38 27.10 17.24
N GLU A 442 -29.09 27.94 16.48
CA GLU A 442 -29.67 27.59 15.19
C GLU A 442 -28.56 27.24 14.16
N GLY A 443 -27.49 28.04 14.15
CA GLY A 443 -26.33 27.80 13.30
C GLY A 443 -25.61 26.48 13.66
N CYS A 444 -25.44 26.25 14.97
CA CYS A 444 -24.85 25.02 15.51
C CYS A 444 -25.68 23.79 15.10
N PHE A 445 -27.01 23.86 15.32
CA PHE A 445 -27.93 22.79 14.94
C PHE A 445 -27.85 22.47 13.44
N TYR A 446 -27.92 23.50 12.59
CA TYR A 446 -27.86 23.33 11.15
C TYR A 446 -26.54 22.67 10.71
N ALA A 447 -25.41 23.20 11.16
CA ALA A 447 -24.10 22.69 10.76
C ALA A 447 -23.84 21.27 11.29
N ALA A 448 -24.19 20.97 12.54
CA ALA A 448 -24.07 19.62 13.09
C ALA A 448 -24.96 18.60 12.35
N ASN A 449 -26.17 19.02 11.95
CA ASN A 449 -27.07 18.18 11.16
C ASN A 449 -26.50 17.92 9.76
N GLN A 450 -25.90 18.91 9.08
CA GLN A 450 -25.21 18.70 7.80
C GLN A 450 -24.04 17.71 7.95
N ALA A 451 -23.24 17.84 9.01
CA ALA A 451 -22.16 16.89 9.29
C ALA A 451 -22.68 15.44 9.39
N LEU A 452 -23.79 15.22 10.09
CA LEU A 452 -24.36 13.88 10.30
C LEU A 452 -24.99 13.26 9.05
N GLN A 453 -25.38 14.05 8.06
CA GLN A 453 -25.86 13.52 6.77
C GLN A 453 -24.76 12.93 5.92
N ILE A 454 -23.49 13.27 6.18
CA ILE A 454 -22.34 12.74 5.47
C ILE A 454 -21.97 11.40 6.09
N THR A 455 -22.23 10.31 5.39
CA THR A 455 -21.98 8.92 5.85
C THR A 455 -20.75 8.28 5.23
N ASN A 456 -20.27 8.81 4.09
CA ASN A 456 -19.08 8.32 3.43
C ASN A 456 -17.82 8.84 4.12
N LYS A 457 -17.05 7.95 4.76
CA LYS A 457 -15.80 8.27 5.45
C LYS A 457 -14.64 8.06 4.48
N GLU A 458 -14.08 9.15 3.98
CA GLU A 458 -12.87 9.08 3.15
C GLU A 458 -11.63 8.82 4.00
N LEU A 459 -10.77 7.90 3.54
CA LEU A 459 -9.49 7.60 4.18
C LEU A 459 -8.41 8.55 3.66
N VAL A 460 -8.34 9.73 4.25
CA VAL A 460 -7.38 10.80 3.91
C VAL A 460 -6.68 11.32 5.17
N TYR A 461 -5.44 11.79 5.05
CA TYR A 461 -4.67 12.26 6.20
C TYR A 461 -5.19 13.56 6.84
N THR A 462 -6.13 14.24 6.17
CA THR A 462 -6.81 15.45 6.67
C THR A 462 -8.03 15.14 7.54
N MET A 463 -8.36 13.84 7.71
CA MET A 463 -9.48 13.35 8.49
C MET A 463 -9.29 13.65 9.99
N ASP A 464 -10.39 14.06 10.66
CA ASP A 464 -10.48 14.16 12.11
C ASP A 464 -11.38 13.02 12.64
N PRO A 465 -10.84 12.04 13.36
CA PRO A 465 -11.64 10.92 13.87
C PRO A 465 -12.77 11.35 14.81
N SER A 466 -12.61 12.44 15.54
CA SER A 466 -13.60 12.91 16.53
C SER A 466 -14.95 13.27 15.91
N VAL A 467 -14.95 13.71 14.64
CA VAL A 467 -16.21 14.05 13.96
C VAL A 467 -16.99 12.82 13.49
N TRP A 468 -16.38 11.62 13.57
CA TRP A 468 -17.01 10.34 13.25
C TRP A 468 -17.49 9.58 14.49
N GLY A 469 -17.28 10.15 15.67
CA GLY A 469 -17.74 9.68 16.97
C GLY A 469 -18.93 10.48 17.50
N GLU A 470 -18.90 10.72 18.80
CA GLU A 470 -19.95 11.40 19.58
C GLU A 470 -20.09 12.90 19.31
N LYS A 471 -19.00 13.56 18.90
CA LYS A 471 -18.91 15.03 18.82
C LYS A 471 -20.01 15.72 18.00
N PRO A 472 -20.36 15.31 16.75
CA PRO A 472 -21.44 15.96 16.02
C PRO A 472 -22.82 15.70 16.63
N HIS A 473 -23.02 14.55 17.27
CA HIS A 473 -24.26 14.23 17.99
C HIS A 473 -24.41 15.08 19.25
N ASP A 474 -23.34 15.29 20.01
CA ASP A 474 -23.30 16.14 21.18
C ASP A 474 -23.62 17.61 20.81
N LEU A 475 -22.94 18.14 19.77
CA LEU A 475 -23.19 19.51 19.30
C LEU A 475 -24.65 19.70 18.86
N LEU A 476 -25.21 18.72 18.15
CA LEU A 476 -26.60 18.78 17.71
C LEU A 476 -27.58 18.70 18.91
N ALA A 477 -27.29 17.83 19.88
CA ALA A 477 -28.12 17.67 21.07
C ALA A 477 -28.16 18.94 21.92
N ILE A 478 -26.99 19.56 22.17
CA ILE A 478 -26.89 20.83 22.92
C ILE A 478 -27.67 21.93 22.18
N ALA A 479 -27.43 22.09 20.88
CA ALA A 479 -28.12 23.11 20.10
C ALA A 479 -29.63 22.89 20.07
N ALA A 480 -30.09 21.64 19.86
CA ALA A 480 -31.50 21.29 19.90
C ALA A 480 -32.17 21.62 21.25
N TYR A 481 -31.47 21.37 22.36
CA TYR A 481 -31.97 21.71 23.68
C TYR A 481 -32.19 23.22 23.82
N HIS A 482 -31.21 24.04 23.41
CA HIS A 482 -31.32 25.50 23.54
C HIS A 482 -32.39 26.14 22.63
N ILE A 483 -32.70 25.53 21.48
CA ILE A 483 -33.79 26.01 20.59
C ILE A 483 -35.15 25.35 20.87
N GLY A 484 -35.28 24.61 21.98
CA GLY A 484 -36.53 24.01 22.41
C GLY A 484 -36.95 22.71 21.69
N MET A 485 -36.05 22.11 20.91
CA MET A 485 -36.28 20.83 20.18
C MET A 485 -35.94 19.63 21.08
N GLN A 486 -36.60 19.49 22.21
CA GLN A 486 -36.26 18.53 23.28
C GLN A 486 -36.16 17.07 22.78
N HIS A 487 -37.07 16.64 21.90
CA HIS A 487 -37.05 15.29 21.36
C HIS A 487 -35.73 15.00 20.56
N GLN A 488 -35.25 16.00 19.81
CA GLN A 488 -33.98 15.88 19.09
C GLN A 488 -32.79 15.91 20.07
N ALA A 489 -32.85 16.74 21.10
CA ALA A 489 -31.81 16.81 22.13
C ALA A 489 -31.65 15.45 22.84
N ILE A 490 -32.75 14.82 23.25
CA ILE A 490 -32.73 13.50 23.88
C ILE A 490 -32.19 12.45 22.90
N LYS A 491 -32.74 12.37 21.68
CA LYS A 491 -32.32 11.39 20.65
C LYS A 491 -30.84 11.45 20.40
N HIS A 492 -30.28 12.61 20.11
CA HIS A 492 -28.87 12.76 19.79
C HIS A 492 -27.99 12.68 21.04
N GLY A 493 -28.47 13.09 22.19
CA GLY A 493 -27.80 12.88 23.48
C GLY A 493 -27.62 11.38 23.80
N GLU A 494 -28.65 10.56 23.58
CA GLU A 494 -28.55 9.10 23.75
C GLU A 494 -27.53 8.47 22.82
N ILE A 495 -27.48 8.90 21.55
CA ILE A 495 -26.47 8.43 20.60
C ILE A 495 -25.07 8.86 21.06
N ALA A 496 -24.87 10.10 21.47
CA ALA A 496 -23.58 10.59 21.95
C ALA A 496 -23.09 9.78 23.16
N VAL A 497 -23.96 9.51 24.14
CA VAL A 497 -23.63 8.66 25.30
C VAL A 497 -23.32 7.24 24.87
N SER A 498 -24.04 6.66 23.90
CA SER A 498 -23.75 5.31 23.41
C SER A 498 -22.39 5.19 22.74
N LEU A 499 -21.92 6.24 22.06
CA LEU A 499 -20.62 6.29 21.38
C LEU A 499 -19.46 6.59 22.36
N ALA A 500 -19.72 7.29 23.46
CA ALA A 500 -18.73 7.60 24.50
C ALA A 500 -19.33 7.38 25.91
N PRO A 501 -19.58 6.12 26.32
CA PRO A 501 -20.32 5.79 27.54
C PRO A 501 -19.61 6.17 28.83
N THR A 502 -18.31 6.44 28.79
CA THR A 502 -17.51 6.88 29.96
C THR A 502 -17.43 8.39 30.11
N ASP A 503 -17.93 9.19 29.15
CA ASP A 503 -17.93 10.64 29.24
C ASP A 503 -19.07 11.11 30.16
N GLN A 504 -18.69 11.50 31.38
CA GLN A 504 -19.62 11.98 32.42
C GLN A 504 -20.38 13.24 31.99
N ARG A 505 -19.78 14.11 31.19
CA ARG A 505 -20.40 15.34 30.68
C ARG A 505 -21.60 15.01 29.78
N LEU A 506 -21.44 14.04 28.87
CA LEU A 506 -22.53 13.60 27.99
C LEU A 506 -23.69 12.98 28.77
N GLN A 507 -23.38 12.17 29.78
CA GLN A 507 -24.40 11.58 30.65
C GLN A 507 -25.17 12.67 31.39
N THR A 508 -24.48 13.66 31.97
CA THR A 508 -25.08 14.79 32.68
C THR A 508 -25.95 15.62 31.73
N ASN A 509 -25.45 15.96 30.54
CA ASN A 509 -26.22 16.68 29.54
C ASN A 509 -27.52 15.96 29.18
N LEU A 510 -27.46 14.63 28.99
CA LEU A 510 -28.65 13.84 28.69
C LEU A 510 -29.70 13.87 29.78
N GLN A 511 -29.28 13.88 31.07
CA GLN A 511 -30.21 14.04 32.21
C GLN A 511 -30.90 15.43 32.19
N TYR A 512 -30.20 16.49 31.81
CA TYR A 512 -30.83 17.81 31.60
C TYR A 512 -31.85 17.76 30.45
N TYR A 513 -31.52 17.13 29.33
CA TYR A 513 -32.45 17.03 28.21
C TYR A 513 -33.73 16.25 28.58
N LYS A 514 -33.63 15.25 29.46
CA LYS A 514 -34.75 14.44 29.95
C LYS A 514 -35.54 15.14 31.04
N GLY A 515 -35.07 16.27 31.58
CA GLY A 515 -35.69 16.99 32.72
C GLY A 515 -35.50 16.29 34.07
N GLU A 516 -34.52 15.38 34.16
CA GLU A 516 -34.20 14.65 35.40
C GLU A 516 -33.34 15.49 36.39
N LEU A 517 -32.67 16.53 35.87
CA LEU A 517 -31.91 17.51 36.64
C LEU A 517 -32.57 18.87 36.46
N ASN A 518 -32.98 19.53 37.60
CA ASN A 518 -33.40 20.91 37.56
C ASN A 518 -32.18 21.82 37.36
N GLY A 519 -32.24 22.71 36.38
CA GLY A 519 -31.17 23.66 36.08
C GLY A 519 -30.90 24.59 37.26
N THR A 520 -29.96 24.25 38.12
CA THR A 520 -29.24 25.21 38.94
C THR A 520 -28.08 25.75 38.11
N GLU A 521 -28.05 27.07 38.02
CA GLU A 521 -27.11 27.88 37.26
C GLU A 521 -25.67 27.36 37.23
N SER A 522 -25.15 27.41 36.01
CA SER A 522 -23.74 27.61 35.66
C SER A 522 -22.69 26.68 36.26
N ASN A 523 -22.18 25.81 35.42
CA ASN A 523 -20.73 25.69 35.38
C ASN A 523 -20.24 25.90 33.92
N ARG A 524 -20.02 27.18 33.60
CA ARG A 524 -19.06 27.59 32.56
C ARG A 524 -17.69 27.23 33.09
N THR A 525 -17.19 26.08 32.73
CA THR A 525 -15.75 25.80 32.80
C THR A 525 -15.26 25.49 31.39
N ASN A 526 -14.28 26.29 31.03
CA ASN A 526 -13.54 26.43 29.76
C ASN A 526 -13.10 25.13 29.08
#